data_ec0276b24d9a3fc3065c26943bae5d23
#
_entry.id   ec0276b24d9a3fc3065c26943bae5d23
#
_cell.length_a   1.000
_cell.length_b   1.000
_cell.length_c   1.000
_cell.angle_alpha   90.00
_cell.angle_beta   90.00
_cell.angle_gamma   90.00
#
_symmetry.space_group_name_H-M   'P 1'
#
loop_
_entity.id
_entity.type
_entity.pdbx_description
1 polymer ?
#
loop_
_entity_poly.entity_id
_entity_poly.type
_entity_poly.pdbx_seq_one_letter_code
_entity_poly.pdbx_strand_id
1 'polypeptide(L)'
;MKKEFNVHKTLVVPDEANLFFVGDIHGCNDLLEDALKLAGYNSKKDCVVCVGDLIDRGTQNLQVLAKFLYNPRFISVRGNHDQFMIVGDWANWMYNGGMWAMNELDADTIKNIAEDMAEKMPVFLTVRHRGKKFGVVHGGVPFTYKECGNEVETPVWDNLIAQVEAAKEDPHDHPGYHIEPYLWDRDVIQEIGFYLSKNGEEHPYFQRYAGFKEKYMVEVPEVKGVDFVFHGHTGVPYPLLYKNRVYLDTGGVFNGQLTVAQVNDETGKITTFTTDKIDSCGVQRILQ
;
A
#
# COMPACT_ATOMS: atom_id res chain seq x y z
N MET A 1 -3.73 -11.95 25.88
CA MET A 1 -2.76 -10.85 25.77
C MET A 1 -3.33 -9.84 24.81
N LYS A 2 -3.39 -8.54 25.17
CA LYS A 2 -3.68 -7.50 24.19
C LYS A 2 -2.51 -7.53 23.20
N LYS A 3 -2.75 -7.89 21.92
CA LYS A 3 -1.72 -7.80 20.88
C LYS A 3 -1.33 -6.33 20.76
N GLU A 4 -0.08 -5.98 21.02
CA GLU A 4 0.40 -4.63 20.78
C GLU A 4 0.25 -4.32 19.28
N PHE A 5 -0.50 -3.28 19.01
CA PHE A 5 -0.80 -2.84 17.65
C PHE A 5 0.29 -1.85 17.24
N ASN A 6 1.12 -2.23 16.27
CA ASN A 6 2.10 -1.29 15.73
C ASN A 6 1.40 -0.35 14.73
N VAL A 7 1.03 0.85 15.20
CA VAL A 7 0.33 1.83 14.35
C VAL A 7 1.30 2.50 13.39
N HIS A 8 2.46 2.94 13.89
CA HIS A 8 3.39 3.74 13.10
C HIS A 8 4.85 3.33 13.32
N LYS A 9 5.62 3.39 12.24
CA LYS A 9 7.08 3.23 12.25
C LYS A 9 7.73 4.28 11.35
N THR A 10 8.91 4.75 11.74
CA THR A 10 9.75 5.58 10.88
C THR A 10 10.94 4.77 10.39
N LEU A 11 11.16 4.76 9.08
CA LEU A 11 12.34 4.19 8.42
C LEU A 11 13.23 5.32 7.91
N VAL A 12 14.50 5.27 8.24
CA VAL A 12 15.52 6.14 7.64
C VAL A 12 16.36 5.30 6.69
N VAL A 13 16.32 5.62 5.41
CA VAL A 13 17.08 4.91 4.38
C VAL A 13 18.38 5.69 4.14
N PRO A 14 19.56 5.02 4.16
CA PRO A 14 20.84 5.67 3.89
C PRO A 14 20.87 6.32 2.50
N ASP A 15 21.53 7.47 2.37
CA ASP A 15 21.56 8.24 1.12
C ASP A 15 22.25 7.50 -0.03
N GLU A 16 23.17 6.57 0.26
CA GLU A 16 23.85 5.73 -0.74
C GLU A 16 23.00 4.58 -1.29
N ALA A 17 21.90 4.24 -0.61
CA ALA A 17 20.95 3.22 -1.06
C ALA A 17 19.94 3.81 -2.07
N ASN A 18 19.43 2.99 -2.98
CA ASN A 18 18.19 3.33 -3.67
C ASN A 18 16.99 2.85 -2.85
N LEU A 19 15.89 3.57 -2.98
CA LEU A 19 14.63 3.26 -2.32
C LEU A 19 13.60 2.91 -3.38
N PHE A 20 13.00 1.73 -3.24
CA PHE A 20 11.97 1.23 -4.13
C PHE A 20 10.67 1.02 -3.34
N PHE A 21 9.54 1.41 -3.93
CA PHE A 21 8.21 1.12 -3.43
C PHE A 21 7.56 0.09 -4.33
N VAL A 22 6.90 -0.92 -3.78
CA VAL A 22 6.25 -2.00 -4.55
C VAL A 22 4.79 -2.13 -4.16
N GLY A 23 3.93 -2.39 -5.17
CA GLY A 23 2.51 -2.68 -5.01
C GLY A 23 2.21 -4.00 -4.32
N ASP A 24 0.94 -4.39 -4.29
CA ASP A 24 0.44 -5.61 -3.65
C ASP A 24 1.08 -6.85 -4.29
N ILE A 25 1.69 -7.71 -3.46
CA ILE A 25 2.50 -8.86 -3.92
C ILE A 25 1.69 -10.14 -3.96
N HIS A 26 0.83 -10.36 -2.95
CA HIS A 26 -0.05 -11.52 -2.89
C HIS A 26 0.65 -12.86 -3.19
N GLY A 27 1.73 -13.17 -2.49
CA GLY A 27 2.44 -14.42 -2.64
C GLY A 27 3.08 -14.66 -4.01
N CYS A 28 3.34 -13.62 -4.80
CA CYS A 28 3.96 -13.70 -6.13
C CYS A 28 5.46 -13.34 -6.06
N ASN A 29 6.26 -14.16 -5.38
CA ASN A 29 7.68 -13.88 -5.16
C ASN A 29 8.49 -13.77 -6.45
N ASP A 30 8.25 -14.65 -7.45
CA ASP A 30 9.00 -14.61 -8.71
C ASP A 30 8.70 -13.30 -9.46
N LEU A 31 7.46 -12.86 -9.43
CA LEU A 31 7.05 -11.59 -10.04
C LEU A 31 7.72 -10.38 -9.35
N LEU A 32 7.88 -10.45 -8.02
CA LEU A 32 8.62 -9.45 -7.25
C LEU A 32 10.10 -9.40 -7.69
N GLU A 33 10.75 -10.55 -7.83
CA GLU A 33 12.14 -10.61 -8.29
C GLU A 33 12.30 -10.03 -9.70
N ASP A 34 11.38 -10.35 -10.61
CA ASP A 34 11.38 -9.82 -11.97
C ASP A 34 11.19 -8.30 -11.98
N ALA A 35 10.24 -7.77 -11.21
CA ALA A 35 10.01 -6.33 -11.09
C ALA A 35 11.22 -5.60 -10.51
N LEU A 36 11.83 -6.14 -9.47
CA LEU A 36 13.03 -5.58 -8.84
C LEU A 36 14.24 -5.64 -9.78
N LYS A 37 14.41 -6.71 -10.53
CA LYS A 37 15.44 -6.83 -11.55
C LYS A 37 15.25 -5.79 -12.66
N LEU A 38 14.02 -5.62 -13.14
CA LEU A 38 13.67 -4.60 -14.13
C LEU A 38 14.01 -3.18 -13.63
N ALA A 39 13.77 -2.91 -12.34
CA ALA A 39 14.09 -1.64 -11.70
C ALA A 39 15.59 -1.46 -11.37
N GLY A 40 16.43 -2.47 -11.61
CA GLY A 40 17.86 -2.38 -11.33
C GLY A 40 18.24 -2.48 -9.84
N TYR A 41 17.39 -3.14 -9.03
CA TYR A 41 17.61 -3.33 -7.60
C TYR A 41 18.94 -4.04 -7.29
N ASN A 42 19.67 -3.52 -6.30
CA ASN A 42 20.91 -4.10 -5.78
C ASN A 42 20.71 -4.58 -4.33
N SER A 43 20.66 -5.90 -4.15
CA SER A 43 20.40 -6.54 -2.85
C SER A 43 21.44 -6.23 -1.75
N LYS A 44 22.62 -5.71 -2.10
CA LYS A 44 23.67 -5.39 -1.12
C LYS A 44 23.46 -4.05 -0.43
N LYS A 45 22.71 -3.13 -1.04
CA LYS A 45 22.59 -1.76 -0.52
C LYS A 45 21.17 -1.19 -0.54
N ASP A 46 20.33 -1.58 -1.50
CA ASP A 46 19.06 -0.93 -1.74
C ASP A 46 17.95 -1.42 -0.79
N CYS A 47 16.94 -0.58 -0.57
CA CYS A 47 15.78 -0.88 0.27
C CYS A 47 14.50 -0.98 -0.55
N VAL A 48 13.62 -1.89 -0.15
CA VAL A 48 12.29 -2.12 -0.75
C VAL A 48 11.23 -1.90 0.30
N VAL A 49 10.22 -1.11 -0.03
CA VAL A 49 9.05 -0.84 0.82
C VAL A 49 7.80 -1.29 0.08
N CYS A 50 7.05 -2.24 0.65
CA CYS A 50 5.77 -2.69 0.11
C CYS A 50 4.60 -1.91 0.72
N VAL A 51 3.58 -1.68 -0.10
CA VAL A 51 2.35 -1.01 0.32
C VAL A 51 1.35 -1.91 1.04
N GLY A 52 1.74 -3.15 1.38
CA GLY A 52 0.91 -4.16 2.06
C GLY A 52 0.48 -5.30 1.14
N ASP A 53 -0.40 -6.15 1.66
CA ASP A 53 -0.92 -7.36 0.98
C ASP A 53 0.22 -8.26 0.46
N LEU A 54 1.04 -8.71 1.40
CA LEU A 54 2.14 -9.63 1.12
C LEU A 54 1.65 -11.02 0.76
N ILE A 55 0.56 -11.47 1.40
CA ILE A 55 0.07 -12.85 1.36
C ILE A 55 -1.25 -13.00 0.61
N ASP A 56 -1.66 -14.25 0.47
CA ASP A 56 -2.91 -14.75 -0.12
C ASP A 56 -2.92 -14.74 -1.65
N ARG A 57 -3.80 -15.59 -2.21
CA ARG A 57 -4.07 -15.74 -3.65
C ARG A 57 -2.92 -16.39 -4.43
N GLY A 58 -1.69 -15.93 -4.25
CA GLY A 58 -0.50 -16.52 -4.88
C GLY A 58 0.00 -17.77 -4.14
N THR A 59 1.03 -18.39 -4.70
CA THR A 59 1.54 -19.69 -4.24
C THR A 59 2.87 -19.62 -3.48
N GLN A 60 3.49 -18.45 -3.39
CA GLN A 60 4.82 -18.27 -2.79
C GLN A 60 4.77 -17.39 -1.54
N ASN A 61 3.73 -17.58 -0.72
CA ASN A 61 3.46 -16.74 0.45
C ASN A 61 4.61 -16.77 1.46
N LEU A 62 5.14 -17.95 1.75
CA LEU A 62 6.24 -18.11 2.71
C LEU A 62 7.54 -17.45 2.23
N GLN A 63 7.82 -17.49 0.92
CA GLN A 63 8.99 -16.82 0.35
C GLN A 63 8.90 -15.31 0.48
N VAL A 64 7.72 -14.74 0.22
CA VAL A 64 7.45 -13.30 0.39
C VAL A 64 7.57 -12.92 1.87
N LEU A 65 6.91 -13.65 2.77
CA LEU A 65 6.98 -13.42 4.20
C LEU A 65 8.43 -13.48 4.71
N ALA A 66 9.20 -14.49 4.31
CA ALA A 66 10.59 -14.62 4.72
C ALA A 66 11.43 -13.39 4.32
N LYS A 67 11.15 -12.81 3.14
CA LYS A 67 11.81 -11.58 2.69
C LYS A 67 11.47 -10.38 3.58
N PHE A 68 10.18 -10.11 3.78
CA PHE A 68 9.73 -8.90 4.45
C PHE A 68 9.83 -8.98 5.99
N LEU A 69 9.79 -10.17 6.57
CA LEU A 69 9.91 -10.33 8.01
C LEU A 69 11.37 -10.49 8.51
N TYR A 70 12.27 -11.03 7.68
CA TYR A 70 13.61 -11.37 8.15
C TYR A 70 14.76 -10.71 7.38
N ASN A 71 14.50 -9.99 6.30
CA ASN A 71 15.51 -9.18 5.64
C ASN A 71 15.30 -7.69 5.98
N PRO A 72 16.27 -7.04 6.68
CA PRO A 72 16.10 -5.65 7.13
C PRO A 72 16.02 -4.61 6.01
N ARG A 73 16.25 -5.02 4.76
CA ARG A 73 16.11 -4.16 3.58
C ARG A 73 14.73 -4.22 2.93
N PHE A 74 13.88 -5.13 3.39
CA PHE A 74 12.50 -5.29 2.93
C PHE A 74 11.56 -4.94 4.07
N ILE A 75 10.74 -3.93 3.87
CA ILE A 75 9.80 -3.42 4.88
C ILE A 75 8.41 -3.35 4.24
N SER A 76 7.38 -3.66 4.99
CA SER A 76 5.99 -3.51 4.52
C SER A 76 5.14 -2.81 5.56
N VAL A 77 4.16 -2.02 5.10
CA VAL A 77 2.97 -1.77 5.92
C VAL A 77 2.08 -3.01 5.87
N ARG A 78 1.11 -3.11 6.76
CA ARG A 78 0.11 -4.18 6.66
C ARG A 78 -0.99 -3.80 5.68
N GLY A 79 -1.38 -4.77 4.85
CA GLY A 79 -2.61 -4.69 4.08
C GLY A 79 -3.78 -5.37 4.79
N ASN A 80 -4.95 -5.34 4.16
CA ASN A 80 -6.14 -5.97 4.73
C ASN A 80 -6.05 -7.51 4.72
N HIS A 81 -5.34 -8.11 3.77
CA HIS A 81 -5.07 -9.56 3.77
C HIS A 81 -4.10 -9.94 4.90
N ASP A 82 -3.05 -9.17 5.11
CA ASP A 82 -2.12 -9.34 6.22
C ASP A 82 -2.86 -9.22 7.56
N GLN A 83 -3.80 -8.27 7.67
CA GLN A 83 -4.61 -8.03 8.86
C GLN A 83 -5.49 -9.23 9.20
N PHE A 84 -6.08 -9.94 8.24
CA PHE A 84 -6.86 -11.14 8.53
C PHE A 84 -6.05 -12.17 9.33
N MET A 85 -4.82 -12.46 8.90
CA MET A 85 -3.93 -13.38 9.61
C MET A 85 -3.53 -12.85 10.98
N ILE A 86 -3.17 -11.56 11.08
CA ILE A 86 -2.72 -10.92 12.32
C ILE A 86 -3.78 -10.99 13.41
N VAL A 87 -5.04 -10.71 13.08
CA VAL A 87 -6.13 -10.71 14.08
C VAL A 87 -6.80 -12.05 14.23
N GLY A 88 -6.55 -12.98 13.33
CA GLY A 88 -7.18 -14.30 13.31
C GLY A 88 -8.64 -14.25 12.84
N ASP A 89 -8.95 -13.41 11.86
CA ASP A 89 -10.25 -13.36 11.19
C ASP A 89 -10.36 -14.50 10.16
N TRP A 90 -10.48 -15.73 10.68
CA TRP A 90 -10.43 -16.95 9.89
C TRP A 90 -11.48 -17.01 8.78
N ALA A 91 -12.69 -16.53 9.05
CA ALA A 91 -13.79 -16.61 8.10
C ALA A 91 -13.50 -15.73 6.86
N ASN A 92 -13.18 -14.48 7.09
CA ASN A 92 -12.83 -13.56 6.00
C ASN A 92 -11.51 -13.96 5.32
N TRP A 93 -10.52 -14.42 6.10
CA TRP A 93 -9.23 -14.83 5.56
C TRP A 93 -9.35 -16.00 4.60
N MET A 94 -10.07 -17.08 5.01
CA MET A 94 -10.26 -18.26 4.14
C MET A 94 -11.02 -17.89 2.86
N TYR A 95 -12.07 -17.05 2.98
CA TYR A 95 -12.84 -16.60 1.82
C TYR A 95 -12.01 -15.77 0.83
N ASN A 96 -11.02 -15.03 1.32
CA ASN A 96 -10.19 -14.12 0.52
C ASN A 96 -8.85 -14.72 0.06
N GLY A 97 -8.64 -16.02 0.20
CA GLY A 97 -7.47 -16.70 -0.37
C GLY A 97 -6.46 -17.23 0.65
N GLY A 98 -6.79 -17.20 1.96
CA GLY A 98 -5.91 -17.66 3.05
C GLY A 98 -5.80 -19.18 3.22
N MET A 99 -6.51 -19.99 2.40
CA MET A 99 -6.50 -21.45 2.48
C MET A 99 -5.10 -22.07 2.39
N TRP A 100 -4.15 -21.41 1.74
CA TRP A 100 -2.77 -21.87 1.63
C TRP A 100 -2.14 -22.14 3.00
N ALA A 101 -2.40 -21.26 3.97
CA ALA A 101 -1.82 -21.38 5.30
C ALA A 101 -2.30 -22.64 6.03
N MET A 102 -3.57 -22.98 5.90
CA MET A 102 -4.12 -24.23 6.48
C MET A 102 -3.58 -25.49 5.82
N ASN A 103 -3.16 -25.40 4.56
CA ASN A 103 -2.60 -26.53 3.81
C ASN A 103 -1.11 -26.72 4.06
N GLU A 104 -0.37 -25.66 4.38
CA GLU A 104 1.08 -25.65 4.42
C GLU A 104 1.65 -25.54 5.85
N LEU A 105 0.87 -25.07 6.83
CA LEU A 105 1.34 -24.69 8.15
C LEU A 105 0.49 -25.33 9.27
N ASP A 106 1.12 -25.59 10.40
CA ASP A 106 0.41 -25.88 11.65
C ASP A 106 -0.02 -24.60 12.38
N ALA A 107 -0.90 -24.77 13.38
CA ALA A 107 -1.49 -23.64 14.10
C ALA A 107 -0.45 -22.80 14.88
N ASP A 108 0.59 -23.42 15.42
CA ASP A 108 1.64 -22.72 16.17
C ASP A 108 2.52 -21.88 15.22
N THR A 109 2.82 -22.41 14.05
CA THR A 109 3.56 -21.68 13.01
C THR A 109 2.76 -20.48 12.50
N ILE A 110 1.45 -20.65 12.21
CA ILE A 110 0.58 -19.54 11.82
C ILE A 110 0.57 -18.45 12.88
N LYS A 111 0.43 -18.84 14.15
CA LYS A 111 0.44 -17.90 15.27
C LYS A 111 1.75 -17.12 15.36
N ASN A 112 2.88 -17.79 15.25
CA ASN A 112 4.20 -17.16 15.32
C ASN A 112 4.41 -16.16 14.16
N ILE A 113 4.02 -16.54 12.95
CA ILE A 113 4.06 -15.63 11.78
C ILE A 113 3.15 -14.42 12.00
N ALA A 114 1.92 -14.63 12.50
CA ALA A 114 0.99 -13.53 12.79
C ALA A 114 1.53 -12.56 13.85
N GLU A 115 2.24 -13.06 14.86
CA GLU A 115 2.91 -12.25 15.88
C GLU A 115 4.07 -11.44 15.28
N ASP A 116 4.91 -12.05 14.45
CA ASP A 116 5.98 -11.37 13.71
C ASP A 116 5.43 -10.27 12.79
N MET A 117 4.35 -10.55 12.04
CA MET A 117 3.68 -9.57 11.20
C MET A 117 3.11 -8.41 12.02
N ALA A 118 2.47 -8.71 13.15
CA ALA A 118 1.89 -7.68 14.03
C ALA A 118 2.95 -6.72 14.56
N GLU A 119 4.15 -7.21 14.88
CA GLU A 119 5.28 -6.43 15.36
C GLU A 119 5.95 -5.61 14.23
N LYS A 120 6.18 -6.24 13.07
CA LYS A 120 7.05 -5.69 12.03
C LYS A 120 6.32 -4.84 11.00
N MET A 121 5.02 -5.07 10.79
CA MET A 121 4.21 -4.41 9.79
C MET A 121 3.27 -3.36 10.43
N PRO A 122 3.67 -2.07 10.45
CA PRO A 122 2.81 -0.99 10.95
C PRO A 122 1.64 -0.71 10.01
N VAL A 123 0.64 0.05 10.48
CA VAL A 123 -0.43 0.60 9.62
C VAL A 123 0.12 1.74 8.76
N PHE A 124 0.90 2.64 9.39
CA PHE A 124 1.54 3.76 8.72
C PHE A 124 3.06 3.61 8.78
N LEU A 125 3.72 3.82 7.65
CA LEU A 125 5.17 3.90 7.60
C LEU A 125 5.59 5.28 7.07
N THR A 126 6.40 6.00 7.86
CA THR A 126 7.07 7.20 7.39
C THR A 126 8.48 6.82 6.94
N VAL A 127 8.82 7.09 5.69
CA VAL A 127 10.16 6.84 5.15
C VAL A 127 10.86 8.17 4.93
N ARG A 128 12.09 8.28 5.45
CA ARG A 128 12.98 9.42 5.24
C ARG A 128 14.16 9.00 4.39
N HIS A 129 14.37 9.69 3.27
CA HIS A 129 15.43 9.40 2.33
C HIS A 129 15.85 10.65 1.57
N ARG A 130 17.13 10.99 1.55
CA ARG A 130 17.72 12.11 0.79
C ARG A 130 16.92 13.42 0.95
N GLY A 131 16.60 13.76 2.20
CA GLY A 131 15.87 14.99 2.55
C GLY A 131 14.36 14.97 2.26
N LYS A 132 13.82 13.91 1.63
CA LYS A 132 12.40 13.72 1.38
C LYS A 132 11.73 12.90 2.47
N LYS A 133 10.41 13.11 2.64
CA LYS A 133 9.55 12.37 3.56
C LYS A 133 8.41 11.72 2.81
N PHE A 134 8.33 10.40 2.85
CA PHE A 134 7.28 9.62 2.21
C PHE A 134 6.37 8.99 3.24
N GLY A 135 5.06 8.97 2.96
CA GLY A 135 4.09 8.16 3.67
C GLY A 135 3.81 6.87 2.90
N VAL A 136 3.56 5.78 3.63
CA VAL A 136 3.07 4.53 3.06
C VAL A 136 1.91 4.04 3.91
N VAL A 137 0.79 3.75 3.29
CA VAL A 137 -0.42 3.21 3.90
C VAL A 137 -1.19 2.42 2.85
N HIS A 138 -1.75 1.27 3.22
CA HIS A 138 -2.27 0.30 2.25
C HIS A 138 -3.50 0.80 1.48
N GLY A 139 -4.62 1.04 2.16
CA GLY A 139 -5.90 1.40 1.52
C GLY A 139 -5.89 2.83 0.97
N GLY A 140 -6.01 3.80 1.85
CA GLY A 140 -6.09 5.19 1.47
C GLY A 140 -5.81 6.14 2.63
N VAL A 141 -5.80 7.42 2.32
CA VAL A 141 -5.85 8.51 3.30
C VAL A 141 -7.17 9.24 3.08
N PRO A 142 -8.20 8.93 3.88
CA PRO A 142 -9.50 9.61 3.81
C PRO A 142 -9.38 11.11 4.05
N PHE A 143 -10.36 11.86 3.59
CA PHE A 143 -10.52 13.27 3.85
C PHE A 143 -11.98 13.57 4.21
N THR A 144 -12.23 14.66 4.90
CA THR A 144 -13.57 15.06 5.33
C THR A 144 -14.06 16.27 4.57
N TYR A 145 -15.38 16.31 4.33
CA TYR A 145 -16.06 17.48 3.79
C TYR A 145 -16.39 18.45 4.92
N LYS A 146 -16.15 19.74 4.72
CA LYS A 146 -16.62 20.76 5.64
C LYS A 146 -18.15 20.90 5.53
N GLU A 147 -18.80 21.32 6.62
CA GLU A 147 -20.27 21.36 6.74
C GLU A 147 -21.02 22.11 5.63
N CYS A 148 -20.35 22.97 4.87
CA CYS A 148 -20.93 23.71 3.75
C CYS A 148 -20.79 23.05 2.37
N GLY A 149 -20.29 21.81 2.30
CA GLY A 149 -20.38 20.94 1.10
C GLY A 149 -19.40 21.21 -0.05
N ASN A 150 -18.75 22.36 -0.11
CA ASN A 150 -17.86 22.74 -1.22
C ASN A 150 -16.38 22.83 -0.87
N GLU A 151 -16.03 22.59 0.38
CA GLU A 151 -14.65 22.59 0.84
C GLU A 151 -14.33 21.27 1.53
N VAL A 152 -13.07 20.82 1.38
CA VAL A 152 -12.54 19.63 2.04
C VAL A 152 -11.47 20.02 3.05
N GLU A 153 -11.39 19.23 4.10
CA GLU A 153 -10.27 19.31 5.01
C GLU A 153 -9.08 18.54 4.43
N THR A 154 -7.96 19.23 4.31
CA THR A 154 -6.73 18.61 3.80
C THR A 154 -6.11 17.75 4.89
N PRO A 155 -5.95 16.43 4.69
CA PRO A 155 -5.33 15.56 5.67
C PRO A 155 -3.85 15.91 5.88
N VAL A 156 -3.40 15.83 7.14
CA VAL A 156 -2.00 16.04 7.53
C VAL A 156 -1.44 14.74 8.07
N TRP A 157 -0.38 14.23 7.46
CA TRP A 157 0.17 12.90 7.73
C TRP A 157 0.42 12.61 9.23
N ASP A 158 1.12 13.52 9.89
CA ASP A 158 1.46 13.33 11.32
C ASP A 158 0.22 13.39 12.23
N ASN A 159 -0.81 14.17 11.85
CA ASN A 159 -2.07 14.24 12.60
C ASN A 159 -2.88 12.95 12.48
N LEU A 160 -2.90 12.33 11.29
CA LEU A 160 -3.58 11.04 11.07
C LEU A 160 -2.97 9.95 11.95
N ILE A 161 -1.65 9.89 11.99
CA ILE A 161 -0.92 8.95 12.85
C ILE A 161 -1.28 9.21 14.33
N ALA A 162 -1.21 10.46 14.77
CA ALA A 162 -1.52 10.82 16.16
C ALA A 162 -2.97 10.48 16.56
N GLN A 163 -3.93 10.66 15.67
CA GLN A 163 -5.33 10.29 15.90
C GLN A 163 -5.51 8.78 16.10
N VAL A 164 -4.88 7.97 15.26
CA VAL A 164 -4.97 6.50 15.38
C VAL A 164 -4.20 5.98 16.61
N GLU A 165 -3.06 6.58 16.94
CA GLU A 165 -2.31 6.26 18.18
C GLU A 165 -3.13 6.60 19.43
N ALA A 166 -3.80 7.75 19.46
CA ALA A 166 -4.66 8.14 20.58
C ALA A 166 -5.86 7.20 20.73
N ALA A 167 -6.48 6.80 19.63
CA ALA A 167 -7.61 5.87 19.65
C ALA A 167 -7.21 4.46 20.13
N LYS A 168 -5.99 4.02 19.86
CA LYS A 168 -5.47 2.74 20.37
C LYS A 168 -5.48 2.66 21.90
N GLU A 169 -5.34 3.77 22.57
CA GLU A 169 -5.27 3.85 24.04
C GLU A 169 -6.64 3.94 24.70
N ASP A 170 -7.72 4.14 23.96
CA ASP A 170 -9.08 4.19 24.50
C ASP A 170 -9.54 2.77 24.93
N PRO A 171 -9.80 2.53 26.23
CA PRO A 171 -10.23 1.25 26.72
C PRO A 171 -11.67 0.85 26.26
N HIS A 172 -12.45 1.82 25.77
CA HIS A 172 -13.81 1.64 25.30
C HIS A 172 -13.90 1.45 23.78
N ASP A 173 -12.79 1.61 23.09
CA ASP A 173 -12.74 1.52 21.63
C ASP A 173 -12.04 0.24 21.16
N HIS A 174 -12.52 -0.30 20.03
CA HIS A 174 -11.88 -1.48 19.44
C HIS A 174 -10.79 -0.99 18.47
N PRO A 175 -9.51 -1.26 18.77
CA PRO A 175 -8.38 -0.73 17.96
C PRO A 175 -8.52 -0.99 16.45
N GLY A 176 -9.27 -2.01 16.06
CA GLY A 176 -9.53 -2.37 14.67
C GLY A 176 -10.32 -1.31 13.90
N TYR A 177 -11.31 -0.65 14.51
CA TYR A 177 -12.16 0.32 13.80
C TYR A 177 -11.40 1.55 13.31
N HIS A 178 -10.39 1.99 14.04
CA HIS A 178 -9.62 3.19 13.68
C HIS A 178 -8.66 2.97 12.54
N ILE A 179 -8.27 1.72 12.27
CA ILE A 179 -7.36 1.40 11.17
C ILE A 179 -8.08 0.92 9.91
N GLU A 180 -9.34 0.51 10.01
CA GLU A 180 -10.12 0.03 8.86
C GLU A 180 -10.09 0.98 7.66
N PRO A 181 -10.29 2.31 7.82
CA PRO A 181 -10.23 3.24 6.69
C PRO A 181 -8.88 3.17 5.96
N TYR A 182 -7.79 2.95 6.68
CA TYR A 182 -6.45 2.91 6.12
C TYR A 182 -6.08 1.57 5.47
N LEU A 183 -6.86 0.52 5.74
CA LEU A 183 -6.71 -0.80 5.14
C LEU A 183 -7.69 -1.07 3.99
N TRP A 184 -8.87 -0.43 4.01
CA TRP A 184 -9.99 -0.78 3.14
C TRP A 184 -10.52 0.37 2.28
N ASP A 185 -10.01 1.60 2.44
CA ASP A 185 -10.54 2.74 1.71
C ASP A 185 -10.47 2.54 0.20
N ARG A 186 -11.62 2.72 -0.43
CA ARG A 186 -11.78 2.77 -1.89
C ARG A 186 -12.44 4.06 -2.34
N ASP A 187 -12.95 4.85 -1.41
CA ASP A 187 -13.72 6.06 -1.72
C ASP A 187 -12.80 7.10 -2.34
N VAL A 188 -11.59 7.28 -1.80
CA VAL A 188 -10.63 8.26 -2.31
C VAL A 188 -10.26 7.98 -3.77
N ILE A 189 -9.94 6.72 -4.14
CA ILE A 189 -9.60 6.38 -5.52
C ILE A 189 -10.82 6.46 -6.46
N GLN A 190 -12.03 6.23 -5.96
CA GLN A 190 -13.26 6.40 -6.72
C GLN A 190 -13.53 7.87 -7.03
N GLU A 191 -13.33 8.76 -6.04
CA GLU A 191 -13.42 10.21 -6.23
C GLU A 191 -12.38 10.71 -7.23
N ILE A 192 -11.14 10.24 -7.13
CA ILE A 192 -10.11 10.54 -8.14
C ILE A 192 -10.55 10.06 -9.52
N GLY A 193 -11.06 8.85 -9.62
CA GLY A 193 -11.58 8.29 -10.88
C GLY A 193 -12.71 9.11 -11.48
N PHE A 194 -13.66 9.55 -10.66
CA PHE A 194 -14.73 10.45 -11.07
C PHE A 194 -14.17 11.77 -11.59
N TYR A 195 -13.28 12.42 -10.83
CA TYR A 195 -12.64 13.67 -11.23
C TYR A 195 -11.89 13.54 -12.56
N LEU A 196 -11.07 12.49 -12.72
CA LEU A 196 -10.34 12.22 -13.95
C LEU A 196 -11.27 12.00 -15.14
N SER A 197 -12.36 11.23 -14.99
CA SER A 197 -13.33 10.97 -16.05
C SER A 197 -14.05 12.24 -16.53
N LYS A 198 -14.27 13.21 -15.64
CA LYS A 198 -14.88 14.50 -15.98
C LYS A 198 -13.87 15.48 -16.61
N ASN A 199 -12.58 15.26 -16.42
CA ASN A 199 -11.52 16.12 -16.95
C ASN A 199 -10.77 15.51 -18.15
N GLY A 200 -11.41 14.59 -18.88
CA GLY A 200 -10.91 14.09 -20.15
C GLY A 200 -10.10 12.79 -20.11
N GLU A 201 -10.06 12.11 -18.96
CA GLU A 201 -9.48 10.77 -18.90
C GLU A 201 -10.46 9.76 -19.54
N GLU A 202 -10.06 9.14 -20.65
CA GLU A 202 -10.92 8.26 -21.46
C GLU A 202 -10.79 6.77 -21.13
N HIS A 203 -9.82 6.40 -20.27
CA HIS A 203 -9.59 4.99 -19.95
C HIS A 203 -10.84 4.35 -19.31
N PRO A 204 -11.32 3.17 -19.79
CA PRO A 204 -12.57 2.54 -19.33
C PRO A 204 -12.63 2.34 -17.82
N TYR A 205 -11.51 2.11 -17.18
CA TYR A 205 -11.43 1.99 -15.72
C TYR A 205 -11.94 3.25 -15.01
N PHE A 206 -11.55 4.45 -15.45
CA PHE A 206 -12.00 5.71 -14.84
C PHE A 206 -13.39 6.11 -15.33
N GLN A 207 -13.72 5.80 -16.58
CA GLN A 207 -15.06 6.07 -17.15
C GLN A 207 -16.19 5.34 -16.40
N ARG A 208 -15.91 4.20 -15.75
CA ARG A 208 -16.92 3.52 -14.90
C ARG A 208 -17.42 4.39 -13.75
N TYR A 209 -16.63 5.37 -13.31
CA TYR A 209 -17.01 6.30 -12.24
C TYR A 209 -17.76 7.54 -12.76
N ALA A 210 -17.79 7.80 -14.06
CA ALA A 210 -18.44 8.98 -14.67
C ALA A 210 -19.95 9.09 -14.35
N GLY A 211 -20.61 7.98 -14.04
CA GLY A 211 -22.03 7.92 -13.66
C GLY A 211 -22.30 8.00 -12.16
N PHE A 212 -21.26 8.07 -11.33
CA PHE A 212 -21.46 8.27 -9.89
C PHE A 212 -22.07 9.65 -9.64
N LYS A 213 -23.15 9.68 -8.85
CA LYS A 213 -23.94 10.89 -8.63
C LYS A 213 -23.09 12.02 -8.04
N GLU A 214 -23.42 13.23 -8.45
CA GLU A 214 -22.89 14.55 -8.08
C GLU A 214 -22.70 14.84 -6.56
N LYS A 215 -22.64 13.84 -5.72
CA LYS A 215 -22.48 14.01 -4.27
C LYS A 215 -21.12 14.66 -3.92
N TYR A 216 -20.13 14.52 -4.80
CA TYR A 216 -18.75 14.83 -4.53
C TYR A 216 -18.06 15.49 -5.74
N MET A 217 -18.38 16.73 -6.01
CA MET A 217 -17.68 17.52 -7.04
C MET A 217 -16.43 18.23 -6.48
N VAL A 218 -15.80 17.65 -5.48
CA VAL A 218 -14.64 18.25 -4.83
C VAL A 218 -13.37 17.53 -5.27
N GLU A 219 -12.40 18.31 -5.69
CA GLU A 219 -11.08 17.78 -6.02
C GLU A 219 -10.42 17.16 -4.79
N VAL A 220 -10.04 15.88 -4.87
CA VAL A 220 -9.37 15.17 -3.76
C VAL A 220 -8.11 15.93 -3.33
N PRO A 221 -7.96 16.28 -2.04
CA PRO A 221 -6.83 17.05 -1.56
C PRO A 221 -5.52 16.23 -1.56
N GLU A 222 -4.39 16.92 -1.63
CA GLU A 222 -3.10 16.34 -1.28
C GLU A 222 -3.05 15.91 0.20
N VAL A 223 -2.02 15.15 0.57
CA VAL A 223 -1.71 14.85 1.98
C VAL A 223 -0.55 15.74 2.41
N LYS A 224 -0.78 16.64 3.35
CA LYS A 224 0.26 17.54 3.85
C LYS A 224 1.25 16.83 4.76
N GLY A 225 2.48 17.35 4.79
CA GLY A 225 3.54 16.89 5.68
C GLY A 225 4.35 15.70 5.15
N VAL A 226 4.11 15.30 3.90
CA VAL A 226 4.91 14.32 3.13
C VAL A 226 5.02 14.75 1.67
N ASP A 227 6.10 14.34 1.01
CA ASP A 227 6.30 14.60 -0.43
C ASP A 227 5.37 13.74 -1.27
N PHE A 228 5.26 12.44 -0.94
CA PHE A 228 4.33 11.49 -1.57
C PHE A 228 3.77 10.52 -0.54
N VAL A 229 2.56 10.00 -0.83
CA VAL A 229 1.96 8.86 -0.10
C VAL A 229 1.73 7.72 -1.09
N PHE A 230 2.26 6.54 -0.75
CA PHE A 230 2.13 5.33 -1.56
C PHE A 230 1.01 4.42 -1.03
N HIS A 231 0.20 3.91 -1.97
CA HIS A 231 -1.00 3.11 -1.73
C HIS A 231 -1.03 1.83 -2.57
N GLY A 232 -1.71 0.81 -2.05
CA GLY A 232 -2.08 -0.43 -2.71
C GLY A 232 -3.60 -0.64 -2.77
N HIS A 233 -4.04 -1.86 -2.43
CA HIS A 233 -5.43 -2.25 -2.16
C HIS A 233 -6.39 -2.20 -3.34
N THR A 234 -6.44 -1.10 -4.05
CA THR A 234 -7.37 -0.92 -5.16
C THR A 234 -6.62 -1.00 -6.47
N GLY A 235 -6.87 -2.07 -7.22
CA GLY A 235 -6.23 -2.30 -8.51
C GLY A 235 -6.50 -1.16 -9.48
N VAL A 236 -5.41 -0.60 -10.04
CA VAL A 236 -5.42 0.43 -11.08
C VAL A 236 -4.87 -0.13 -12.39
N PRO A 237 -5.30 0.37 -13.55
CA PRO A 237 -4.88 -0.18 -14.84
C PRO A 237 -3.41 0.08 -15.16
N TYR A 238 -2.82 1.07 -14.53
CA TYR A 238 -1.41 1.45 -14.57
C TYR A 238 -1.07 2.25 -13.31
N PRO A 239 0.20 2.37 -12.92
CA PRO A 239 0.57 3.17 -11.77
C PRO A 239 0.03 4.60 -11.89
N LEU A 240 -0.68 5.05 -10.87
CA LEU A 240 -1.39 6.34 -10.91
C LEU A 240 -0.76 7.31 -9.91
N LEU A 241 -0.38 8.49 -10.39
CA LEU A 241 -0.07 9.65 -9.55
C LEU A 241 -1.20 10.65 -9.66
N TYR A 242 -1.81 11.00 -8.52
CA TYR A 242 -2.76 12.10 -8.41
C TYR A 242 -2.34 13.05 -7.28
N LYS A 243 -1.93 14.26 -7.63
CA LYS A 243 -1.24 15.19 -6.71
C LYS A 243 -0.02 14.51 -6.08
N ASN A 244 -0.03 14.24 -4.78
CA ASN A 244 1.04 13.50 -4.12
C ASN A 244 0.62 12.08 -3.65
N ARG A 245 -0.47 11.52 -4.19
CA ARG A 245 -0.94 10.17 -3.91
C ARG A 245 -0.55 9.23 -5.05
N VAL A 246 0.15 8.15 -4.72
CA VAL A 246 0.70 7.19 -5.68
C VAL A 246 0.07 5.83 -5.45
N TYR A 247 -0.65 5.31 -6.43
CA TYR A 247 -1.30 3.99 -6.37
C TYR A 247 -0.50 3.00 -7.21
N LEU A 248 -0.06 1.90 -6.58
CA LEU A 248 0.86 0.93 -7.18
C LEU A 248 0.26 -0.47 -7.39
N ASP A 249 -0.94 -0.77 -6.87
CA ASP A 249 -1.57 -2.07 -7.14
C ASP A 249 -2.03 -2.13 -8.60
N THR A 250 -1.25 -2.79 -9.42
CA THR A 250 -1.54 -3.03 -10.85
C THR A 250 -2.04 -4.44 -11.11
N GLY A 251 -2.38 -5.20 -10.07
CA GLY A 251 -3.02 -6.50 -10.16
C GLY A 251 -2.05 -7.67 -10.38
N GLY A 252 -0.86 -7.62 -9.76
CA GLY A 252 0.19 -8.62 -9.96
C GLY A 252 -0.28 -10.07 -9.95
N VAL A 253 -1.04 -10.48 -8.94
CA VAL A 253 -1.56 -11.85 -8.82
C VAL A 253 -2.64 -12.19 -9.85
N PHE A 254 -3.34 -11.20 -10.39
CA PHE A 254 -4.45 -11.43 -11.35
C PHE A 254 -4.00 -11.42 -12.80
N ASN A 255 -3.14 -10.48 -13.16
CA ASN A 255 -2.76 -10.22 -14.56
C ASN A 255 -1.24 -10.29 -14.81
N GLY A 256 -0.43 -10.47 -13.74
CA GLY A 256 1.02 -10.53 -13.85
C GLY A 256 1.71 -9.18 -13.93
N GLN A 257 1.00 -8.10 -13.62
CA GLN A 257 1.53 -6.73 -13.64
C GLN A 257 1.86 -6.26 -12.21
N LEU A 258 3.06 -6.53 -11.73
CA LEU A 258 3.55 -5.99 -10.46
C LEU A 258 4.40 -4.75 -10.72
N THR A 259 4.06 -3.66 -10.04
CA THR A 259 4.74 -2.37 -10.19
C THR A 259 5.71 -2.10 -9.05
N VAL A 260 6.92 -1.70 -9.42
CA VAL A 260 7.93 -1.09 -8.55
C VAL A 260 8.10 0.38 -8.94
N ALA A 261 8.15 1.27 -7.98
CA ALA A 261 8.34 2.71 -8.19
C ALA A 261 9.63 3.20 -7.51
N GLN A 262 10.32 4.12 -8.14
CA GLN A 262 11.48 4.84 -7.60
C GLN A 262 11.26 6.34 -7.76
N VAL A 263 11.51 7.11 -6.72
CA VAL A 263 11.48 8.58 -6.79
C VAL A 263 12.86 9.08 -7.19
N ASN A 264 12.91 9.88 -8.24
CA ASN A 264 14.13 10.57 -8.62
C ASN A 264 14.37 11.77 -7.68
N ASP A 265 15.52 11.81 -7.04
CA ASP A 265 15.81 12.78 -5.98
C ASP A 265 15.97 14.20 -6.49
N GLU A 266 16.53 14.37 -7.69
CA GLU A 266 16.80 15.69 -8.28
C GLU A 266 15.52 16.31 -8.86
N THR A 267 14.74 15.52 -9.58
CA THR A 267 13.55 16.01 -10.30
C THR A 267 12.26 15.86 -9.53
N GLY A 268 12.22 15.02 -8.49
CA GLY A 268 11.01 14.63 -7.78
C GLY A 268 10.06 13.75 -8.60
N LYS A 269 10.43 13.37 -9.83
CA LYS A 269 9.60 12.50 -10.68
C LYS A 269 9.64 11.05 -10.20
N ILE A 270 8.54 10.33 -10.41
CA ILE A 270 8.45 8.92 -10.09
C ILE A 270 8.64 8.11 -11.36
N THR A 271 9.64 7.23 -11.37
CA THR A 271 9.82 6.22 -12.41
C THR A 271 9.21 4.92 -11.92
N THR A 272 8.35 4.30 -12.75
CA THR A 272 7.73 3.01 -12.44
C THR A 272 8.20 1.94 -13.42
N PHE A 273 8.35 0.73 -12.91
CA PHE A 273 8.75 -0.47 -13.61
C PHE A 273 7.67 -1.53 -13.35
N THR A 274 6.91 -1.87 -14.37
CA THR A 274 5.81 -2.84 -14.27
C THR A 274 6.16 -4.08 -15.08
N THR A 275 6.06 -5.24 -14.45
CA THR A 275 6.18 -6.51 -15.15
C THR A 275 5.02 -6.72 -16.12
N ASP A 276 5.26 -7.45 -17.21
CA ASP A 276 4.20 -7.92 -18.10
C ASP A 276 4.43 -9.41 -18.40
N LYS A 277 3.48 -10.26 -17.99
CA LYS A 277 3.56 -11.70 -18.27
C LYS A 277 3.37 -12.05 -19.74
N ILE A 278 2.77 -11.16 -20.53
CA ILE A 278 2.45 -11.42 -21.94
C ILE A 278 3.69 -11.19 -22.81
N ASP A 279 4.47 -10.16 -22.47
CA ASP A 279 5.75 -9.87 -23.11
C ASP A 279 6.83 -9.92 -22.02
N SER A 280 7.82 -10.77 -22.15
CA SER A 280 8.93 -10.96 -21.21
C SER A 280 9.78 -9.69 -20.92
N CYS A 281 9.33 -8.53 -21.32
CA CYS A 281 9.89 -7.20 -21.07
C CYS A 281 8.86 -6.33 -20.37
N GLY A 282 9.14 -5.92 -19.13
CA GLY A 282 8.29 -5.00 -18.41
C GLY A 282 8.26 -3.59 -19.02
N VAL A 283 7.26 -2.80 -18.65
CA VAL A 283 7.07 -1.42 -19.11
C VAL A 283 7.64 -0.45 -18.09
N GLN A 284 8.52 0.45 -18.55
CA GLN A 284 8.98 1.60 -17.76
C GLN A 284 8.12 2.82 -18.06
N ARG A 285 7.65 3.52 -17.02
CA ARG A 285 6.89 4.78 -17.16
C ARG A 285 7.42 5.82 -16.19
N ILE A 286 7.30 7.10 -16.59
CA ILE A 286 7.54 8.25 -15.72
C ILE A 286 6.19 8.87 -15.42
N LEU A 287 5.84 8.96 -14.14
CA LEU A 287 4.64 9.64 -13.67
C LEU A 287 4.92 11.14 -13.60
N GLN A 288 4.04 11.93 -14.20
CA GLN A 288 4.14 13.37 -14.27
C GLN A 288 3.00 14.05 -13.53
#